data_c93dee51f9a834af8f17befc2ab5737f
#
_entry.id   c93dee51f9a834af8f17befc2ab5737f
#
_cell.length_a   1.000
_cell.length_b   1.000
_cell.length_c   1.000
_cell.angle_alpha   90.00
_cell.angle_beta   90.00
_cell.angle_gamma   90.00
#
_symmetry.space_group_name_H-M   'P 1'
#
loop_
_entity.id
_entity.type
_entity.pdbx_description
1 polymer ?
#
loop_
_entity_poly.entity_id
_entity_poly.type
_entity_poly.pdbx_seq_one_letter_code
_entity_poly.pdbx_strand_id
1 'polypeptide(L)'
;MHKRIGFCCKWLNDTSEFGGMKVNAKDRELNGRSTTMRWLREHKDEAEQRQWDIMNHNAAAAVRMIERVGTLPPGRRMVRLGSEQLQGYTEKDWKVWWQQKEIQDHLAKIFAPVGEASRKHDVKISFHPGQFCV
;
A
#
# COMPACT_ATOMS: atom_id res chain seq x y z
N MET A 1 -17.02 -23.22 2.85
CA MET A 1 -16.16 -22.05 3.14
C MET A 1 -14.77 -22.33 2.60
N HIS A 2 -14.32 -21.56 1.62
CA HIS A 2 -13.00 -21.75 1.03
C HIS A 2 -11.95 -21.01 1.86
N LYS A 3 -10.94 -21.74 2.32
CA LYS A 3 -9.77 -21.13 2.92
C LYS A 3 -8.92 -20.49 1.80
N ARG A 4 -8.50 -19.25 2.01
CA ARG A 4 -7.62 -18.56 1.08
C ARG A 4 -6.24 -18.41 1.69
N ILE A 5 -5.22 -18.56 0.87
CA ILE A 5 -3.83 -18.32 1.23
C ILE A 5 -3.39 -17.09 0.45
N GLY A 6 -2.88 -16.11 1.14
CA GLY A 6 -2.39 -14.89 0.56
C GLY A 6 -0.95 -14.60 0.95
N PHE A 7 -0.42 -13.50 0.45
CA PHE A 7 0.90 -13.01 0.80
C PHE A 7 0.82 -11.62 1.44
N CYS A 8 1.92 -11.18 2.01
CA CYS A 8 1.98 -9.97 2.81
C CYS A 8 2.81 -8.89 2.13
N CYS A 9 2.20 -7.72 1.98
CA CYS A 9 2.82 -6.43 1.73
C CYS A 9 3.40 -6.18 0.35
N LYS A 10 4.15 -7.10 -0.24
CA LYS A 10 4.88 -6.84 -1.49
C LYS A 10 4.72 -7.96 -2.49
N TRP A 11 4.59 -7.58 -3.75
CA TRP A 11 4.72 -8.52 -4.87
C TRP A 11 6.21 -8.72 -5.17
N LEU A 12 6.66 -9.96 -5.05
CA LEU A 12 8.03 -10.35 -5.36
C LEU A 12 8.02 -11.43 -6.43
N ASN A 13 8.98 -11.37 -7.34
CA ASN A 13 9.14 -12.36 -8.39
C ASN A 13 10.23 -13.36 -7.98
N ASP A 14 10.02 -14.63 -8.31
CA ASP A 14 11.01 -15.66 -8.06
C ASP A 14 12.22 -15.42 -8.97
N THR A 15 13.41 -15.35 -8.36
CA THR A 15 14.69 -15.29 -9.07
C THR A 15 15.48 -16.53 -8.67
N SER A 16 15.03 -17.68 -9.16
CA SER A 16 15.56 -19.00 -8.79
C SER A 16 17.08 -19.13 -8.96
N GLU A 17 17.67 -18.34 -9.85
CA GLU A 17 19.09 -18.38 -10.14
C GLU A 17 20.00 -18.04 -8.95
N PHE A 18 19.49 -17.24 -7.97
CA PHE A 18 20.27 -16.80 -6.81
C PHE A 18 19.55 -17.07 -5.49
N GLY A 19 18.48 -17.84 -5.51
CA GLY A 19 17.72 -18.18 -4.29
C GLY A 19 17.05 -16.99 -3.59
N GLY A 20 16.94 -15.86 -4.27
CA GLY A 20 16.32 -14.64 -3.73
C GLY A 20 15.05 -14.26 -4.48
N MET A 21 14.23 -13.42 -3.84
CA MET A 21 13.08 -12.81 -4.48
C MET A 21 13.35 -11.35 -4.77
N LYS A 22 13.10 -10.93 -6.01
CA LYS A 22 13.26 -9.54 -6.43
C LYS A 22 12.00 -9.07 -7.15
N VAL A 23 11.80 -7.77 -7.18
CA VAL A 23 10.71 -7.18 -7.95
C VAL A 23 11.23 -6.86 -9.35
N ASN A 24 10.60 -7.45 -10.36
CA ASN A 24 10.89 -7.10 -11.76
C ASN A 24 10.51 -5.64 -12.01
N ALA A 25 11.22 -4.98 -12.93
CA ALA A 25 10.98 -3.57 -13.25
C ALA A 25 9.52 -3.29 -13.60
N LYS A 26 8.91 -4.17 -14.39
CA LYS A 26 7.51 -4.06 -14.81
C LYS A 26 6.50 -4.21 -13.66
N ASP A 27 6.90 -4.86 -12.58
CA ASP A 27 6.01 -5.13 -11.44
C ASP A 27 6.25 -4.19 -10.25
N ARG A 28 7.19 -3.26 -10.35
CA ARG A 28 7.48 -2.30 -9.28
C ARG A 28 6.27 -1.46 -8.88
N GLU A 29 5.42 -1.14 -9.84
CA GLU A 29 4.24 -0.31 -9.62
C GLU A 29 3.12 -1.04 -8.85
N LEU A 30 3.28 -2.33 -8.56
CA LEU A 30 2.38 -3.09 -7.72
C LEU A 30 2.62 -2.81 -6.23
N ASN A 31 3.80 -2.33 -5.89
CA ASN A 31 4.20 -2.11 -4.51
C ASN A 31 4.09 -0.64 -4.10
N GLY A 32 3.79 -0.41 -2.83
CA GLY A 32 3.75 0.93 -2.27
C GLY A 32 5.13 1.55 -2.13
N ARG A 33 5.15 2.85 -1.93
CA ARG A 33 6.33 3.63 -1.61
C ARG A 33 6.27 4.10 -0.17
N SER A 34 7.43 4.37 0.39
CA SER A 34 7.54 4.88 1.75
C SER A 34 8.61 5.95 1.84
N THR A 35 8.61 6.67 2.93
CA THR A 35 9.66 7.61 3.28
C THR A 35 9.95 7.48 4.77
N THR A 36 10.99 8.15 5.24
CA THR A 36 11.32 8.15 6.66
C THR A 36 10.96 9.48 7.30
N MET A 37 10.68 9.47 8.60
CA MET A 37 10.47 10.70 9.35
C MET A 37 11.70 11.60 9.30
N ARG A 38 12.89 10.99 9.29
CA ARG A 38 14.14 11.72 9.15
C ARG A 38 14.17 12.51 7.84
N TRP A 39 13.85 11.87 6.71
CA TRP A 39 13.83 12.56 5.41
C TRP A 39 12.85 13.74 5.42
N LEU A 40 11.66 13.53 5.96
CA LEU A 40 10.62 14.57 6.04
C LEU A 40 11.08 15.77 6.90
N ARG A 41 11.78 15.50 7.99
CA ARG A 41 12.34 16.57 8.85
C ARG A 41 13.46 17.33 8.19
N GLU A 42 14.31 16.64 7.42
CA GLU A 42 15.45 17.25 6.72
C GLU A 42 15.04 18.01 5.45
N HIS A 43 13.86 17.70 4.89
CA HIS A 43 13.36 18.25 3.62
C HIS A 43 11.99 18.91 3.81
N LYS A 44 11.88 19.82 4.77
CA LYS A 44 10.59 20.43 5.14
C LYS A 44 9.85 21.08 3.97
N ASP A 45 10.58 21.70 3.04
CA ASP A 45 9.99 22.38 1.88
C ASP A 45 9.33 21.39 0.89
N GLU A 46 9.79 20.16 0.88
CA GLU A 46 9.33 19.11 -0.03
C GLU A 46 8.48 18.04 0.68
N ALA A 47 8.40 18.09 2.01
CA ALA A 47 7.80 17.03 2.81
C ALA A 47 6.31 16.82 2.50
N GLU A 48 5.54 17.89 2.38
CA GLU A 48 4.12 17.80 2.09
C GLU A 48 3.87 17.21 0.70
N GLN A 49 4.61 17.66 -0.31
CA GLN A 49 4.50 17.12 -1.65
C GLN A 49 4.87 15.64 -1.68
N ARG A 50 5.89 15.26 -0.93
CA ARG A 50 6.29 13.86 -0.79
C ARG A 50 5.15 13.02 -0.20
N GLN A 51 4.46 13.53 0.81
CA GLN A 51 3.32 12.83 1.40
C GLN A 51 2.17 12.67 0.41
N TRP A 52 1.85 13.71 -0.34
CA TRP A 52 0.84 13.62 -1.40
C TRP A 52 1.20 12.57 -2.46
N ASP A 53 2.45 12.59 -2.92
CA ASP A 53 2.93 11.66 -3.95
C ASP A 53 2.88 10.21 -3.47
N ILE A 54 3.31 9.96 -2.24
CA ILE A 54 3.28 8.63 -1.63
C ILE A 54 1.84 8.15 -1.46
N MET A 55 0.97 8.98 -0.92
CA MET A 55 -0.44 8.66 -0.71
C MET A 55 -1.12 8.26 -2.02
N ASN A 56 -0.98 9.09 -3.05
CA ASN A 56 -1.57 8.84 -4.36
C ASN A 56 -0.98 7.59 -5.02
N HIS A 57 0.33 7.42 -4.94
CA HIS A 57 1.00 6.23 -5.49
C HIS A 57 0.51 4.97 -4.79
N ASN A 58 0.43 4.99 -3.45
CA ASN A 58 0.07 3.81 -2.67
C ASN A 58 -1.38 3.37 -2.92
N ALA A 59 -2.30 4.31 -3.06
CA ALA A 59 -3.68 3.98 -3.43
C ALA A 59 -3.76 3.31 -4.80
N ALA A 60 -3.07 3.88 -5.78
CA ALA A 60 -3.03 3.31 -7.14
C ALA A 60 -2.32 1.95 -7.17
N ALA A 61 -1.22 1.82 -6.41
CA ALA A 61 -0.50 0.54 -6.30
C ALA A 61 -1.36 -0.55 -5.66
N ALA A 62 -2.16 -0.20 -4.65
CA ALA A 62 -3.07 -1.14 -4.01
C ALA A 62 -4.10 -1.68 -5.01
N VAL A 63 -4.68 -0.82 -5.85
CA VAL A 63 -5.60 -1.25 -6.91
C VAL A 63 -4.90 -2.19 -7.89
N ARG A 64 -3.71 -1.84 -8.35
CA ARG A 64 -2.93 -2.68 -9.28
C ARG A 64 -2.58 -4.02 -8.66
N MET A 65 -2.23 -4.04 -7.37
CA MET A 65 -1.94 -5.27 -6.64
C MET A 65 -3.17 -6.18 -6.60
N ILE A 66 -4.34 -5.63 -6.30
CA ILE A 66 -5.60 -6.38 -6.23
C ILE A 66 -5.95 -6.95 -7.61
N GLU A 67 -5.79 -6.18 -8.67
CA GLU A 67 -6.02 -6.65 -10.04
C GLU A 67 -5.09 -7.82 -10.38
N ARG A 68 -3.83 -7.73 -10.00
CA ARG A 68 -2.85 -8.81 -10.22
C ARG A 68 -3.21 -10.05 -9.42
N VAL A 69 -3.56 -9.91 -8.16
CA VAL A 69 -3.96 -11.02 -7.29
C VAL A 69 -5.25 -11.65 -7.83
N GLY A 70 -6.13 -10.86 -8.41
CA GLY A 70 -7.36 -11.33 -9.05
C GLY A 70 -7.13 -12.30 -10.22
N THR A 71 -5.92 -12.33 -10.78
CA THR A 71 -5.56 -13.30 -11.84
C THR A 71 -5.15 -14.66 -11.29
N LEU A 72 -4.99 -14.78 -9.98
CA LEU A 72 -4.61 -16.03 -9.33
C LEU A 72 -5.83 -16.94 -9.13
N PRO A 73 -5.61 -18.25 -8.88
CA PRO A 73 -6.70 -19.16 -8.54
C PRO A 73 -7.48 -18.66 -7.31
N PRO A 74 -8.81 -18.93 -7.21
CA PRO A 74 -9.64 -18.38 -6.14
C PRO A 74 -9.10 -18.59 -4.72
N GLY A 75 -8.46 -19.72 -4.45
CA GLY A 75 -7.87 -20.03 -3.15
C GLY A 75 -6.66 -19.14 -2.78
N ARG A 76 -6.14 -18.38 -3.74
CA ARG A 76 -4.99 -17.50 -3.54
C ARG A 76 -5.31 -16.01 -3.71
N ARG A 77 -6.59 -15.68 -3.86
CA ARG A 77 -7.03 -14.28 -4.03
C ARG A 77 -7.15 -13.57 -2.70
N MET A 78 -6.01 -13.40 -2.04
CA MET A 78 -5.89 -12.71 -0.78
C MET A 78 -4.55 -12.00 -0.70
N VAL A 79 -4.56 -10.77 -0.22
CA VAL A 79 -3.34 -10.00 0.02
C VAL A 79 -3.50 -9.17 1.28
N ARG A 80 -2.43 -9.08 2.06
CA ARG A 80 -2.34 -8.22 3.22
C ARG A 80 -1.49 -7.00 2.85
N LEU A 81 -2.11 -5.83 2.80
CA LEU A 81 -1.43 -4.58 2.48
C LEU A 81 -0.63 -4.08 3.68
N GLY A 82 0.48 -3.42 3.42
CA GLY A 82 1.31 -2.84 4.48
C GLY A 82 0.69 -1.59 5.10
N SER A 83 1.06 -1.32 6.35
CA SER A 83 0.61 -0.12 7.06
C SER A 83 1.26 1.17 6.55
N GLU A 84 2.29 1.06 5.72
CA GLU A 84 2.98 2.21 5.11
C GLU A 84 2.12 2.96 4.09
N GLN A 85 0.88 2.54 3.86
CA GLN A 85 -0.04 3.24 2.97
C GLN A 85 -0.21 4.72 3.34
N LEU A 86 -0.18 5.02 4.63
CA LEU A 86 -0.32 6.38 5.16
C LEU A 86 0.91 6.69 6.02
N GLN A 87 1.94 7.23 5.39
CA GLN A 87 3.21 7.52 6.05
C GLN A 87 3.06 8.54 7.19
N GLY A 88 3.51 8.14 8.38
CA GLY A 88 3.50 9.02 9.54
C GLY A 88 2.13 9.34 10.09
N TYR A 89 1.10 8.54 9.79
CA TYR A 89 -0.27 8.80 10.23
C TYR A 89 -0.39 9.01 11.74
N THR A 90 0.36 8.27 12.53
CA THR A 90 0.36 8.35 13.99
C THR A 90 1.55 9.15 14.54
N GLU A 91 2.44 9.63 13.68
CA GLU A 91 3.61 10.42 14.10
C GLU A 91 3.20 11.80 14.53
N LYS A 92 3.82 12.28 15.64
CA LYS A 92 3.53 13.57 16.23
C LYS A 92 3.59 14.73 15.23
N ASP A 93 4.60 14.71 14.35
CA ASP A 93 4.84 15.78 13.39
C ASP A 93 3.79 15.85 12.27
N TRP A 94 3.10 14.73 12.00
CA TRP A 94 2.18 14.60 10.86
C TRP A 94 0.74 14.29 11.24
N LYS A 95 0.49 13.99 12.51
CA LYS A 95 -0.84 13.63 12.99
C LYS A 95 -1.90 14.69 12.64
N VAL A 96 -1.60 15.96 12.86
CA VAL A 96 -2.52 17.07 12.58
C VAL A 96 -2.75 17.21 11.07
N TRP A 97 -1.70 17.07 10.26
CA TRP A 97 -1.81 17.13 8.81
C TRP A 97 -2.79 16.07 8.28
N TRP A 98 -2.66 14.83 8.75
CA TRP A 98 -3.55 13.74 8.34
C TRP A 98 -5.00 13.97 8.78
N GLN A 99 -5.24 14.72 9.84
CA GLN A 99 -6.58 15.00 10.36
C GLN A 99 -7.29 16.14 9.62
N GLN A 100 -6.63 16.86 8.74
CA GLN A 100 -7.26 17.92 7.97
C GLN A 100 -8.34 17.35 7.06
N LYS A 101 -9.46 18.08 6.96
CA LYS A 101 -10.63 17.64 6.16
C LYS A 101 -10.25 17.39 4.71
N GLU A 102 -9.46 18.28 4.11
CA GLU A 102 -9.00 18.15 2.72
C GLU A 102 -8.27 16.82 2.50
N ILE A 103 -7.39 16.46 3.44
CA ILE A 103 -6.62 15.22 3.36
C ILE A 103 -7.55 14.02 3.53
N GLN A 104 -8.45 14.04 4.50
CA GLN A 104 -9.40 12.96 4.74
C GLN A 104 -10.36 12.76 3.56
N ASP A 105 -10.86 13.83 2.97
CA ASP A 105 -11.73 13.74 1.80
C ASP A 105 -10.98 13.14 0.60
N HIS A 106 -9.73 13.54 0.41
CA HIS A 106 -8.89 12.99 -0.65
C HIS A 106 -8.61 11.50 -0.44
N LEU A 107 -8.30 11.10 0.79
CA LEU A 107 -8.09 9.68 1.13
C LEU A 107 -9.32 8.85 0.79
N ALA A 108 -10.50 9.30 1.19
CA ALA A 108 -11.74 8.60 0.88
C ALA A 108 -11.91 8.43 -0.63
N LYS A 109 -11.60 9.47 -1.39
CA LYS A 109 -11.70 9.45 -2.86
C LYS A 109 -10.74 8.47 -3.51
N ILE A 110 -9.46 8.47 -3.11
CA ILE A 110 -8.44 7.65 -3.76
C ILE A 110 -8.45 6.19 -3.30
N PHE A 111 -8.94 5.91 -2.09
CA PHE A 111 -9.05 4.55 -1.56
C PHE A 111 -10.39 3.87 -1.85
N ALA A 112 -11.41 4.59 -2.29
CA ALA A 112 -12.67 3.97 -2.73
C ALA A 112 -12.46 2.93 -3.84
N PRO A 113 -11.62 3.19 -4.88
CA PRO A 113 -11.32 2.19 -5.92
C PRO A 113 -10.68 0.91 -5.39
N VAL A 114 -9.97 0.98 -4.27
CA VAL A 114 -9.35 -0.20 -3.64
C VAL A 114 -10.43 -1.20 -3.21
N GLY A 115 -11.46 -0.73 -2.53
CA GLY A 115 -12.59 -1.57 -2.13
C GLY A 115 -13.39 -2.08 -3.33
N GLU A 116 -13.58 -1.24 -4.33
CA GLU A 116 -14.27 -1.64 -5.56
C GLU A 116 -13.51 -2.74 -6.30
N ALA A 117 -12.19 -2.60 -6.43
CA ALA A 117 -11.33 -3.61 -7.05
C ALA A 117 -11.38 -4.93 -6.29
N SER A 118 -11.36 -4.86 -4.95
CA SER A 118 -11.47 -6.03 -4.09
C SER A 118 -12.75 -6.82 -4.39
N ARG A 119 -13.87 -6.14 -4.50
CA ARG A 119 -15.15 -6.77 -4.81
C ARG A 119 -15.21 -7.28 -6.25
N LYS A 120 -14.76 -6.46 -7.20
CA LYS A 120 -14.79 -6.80 -8.64
C LYS A 120 -13.95 -8.04 -8.96
N HIS A 121 -12.78 -8.15 -8.36
CA HIS A 121 -11.84 -9.25 -8.64
C HIS A 121 -11.92 -10.38 -7.64
N ASP A 122 -12.84 -10.32 -6.69
CA ASP A 122 -13.01 -11.32 -5.62
C ASP A 122 -11.68 -11.57 -4.90
N VAL A 123 -11.03 -10.50 -4.48
CA VAL A 123 -9.77 -10.55 -3.72
C VAL A 123 -10.03 -10.08 -2.31
N LYS A 124 -9.70 -10.93 -1.34
CA LYS A 124 -9.78 -10.57 0.07
C LYS A 124 -8.57 -9.74 0.45
N ILE A 125 -8.81 -8.57 1.04
CA ILE A 125 -7.75 -7.69 1.50
C ILE A 125 -7.78 -7.55 3.02
N SER A 126 -6.61 -7.36 3.61
CA SER A 126 -6.45 -6.99 5.01
C SER A 126 -5.22 -6.10 5.11
N PHE A 127 -5.05 -5.44 6.25
CA PHE A 127 -3.89 -4.61 6.48
C PHE A 127 -2.95 -5.25 7.49
N HIS A 128 -1.65 -5.23 7.16
CA HIS A 128 -0.61 -5.65 8.08
C HIS A 128 -0.29 -4.49 9.02
N PRO A 129 -0.53 -4.61 10.33
CA PRO A 129 -0.24 -3.51 11.25
C PRO A 129 1.26 -3.27 11.36
N GLY A 130 1.65 -2.00 11.26
CA GLY A 130 3.03 -1.59 11.48
C GLY A 130 3.31 -1.40 12.97
N GLN A 131 4.54 -0.99 13.28
CA GLN A 131 4.98 -0.79 14.66
C GLN A 131 4.21 0.30 15.42
N PHE A 132 3.50 1.17 14.71
CA PHE A 132 2.72 2.27 15.31
C PHE A 132 1.24 1.94 15.45
N CYS A 133 0.80 0.78 15.01
CA CYS A 133 -0.56 0.31 15.22
C CYS A 133 -0.66 -0.37 16.57
N VAL A 134 -1.31 0.28 17.47
CA VAL A 134 -1.51 -0.23 18.83
C VAL A 134 -2.97 -0.57 19.03
#